data_971f1d2399374da471182ff900048c7e
#
_entry.id   971f1d2399374da471182ff900048c7e
#
_cell.length_a   1.000
_cell.length_b   1.000
_cell.length_c   1.000
_cell.angle_alpha   90.00
_cell.angle_beta   90.00
_cell.angle_gamma   90.00
#
_symmetry.space_group_name_H-M   'P 1'
#
loop_
_entity.id
_entity.type
_entity.pdbx_description
1 polymer ?
#
loop_
_entity_poly.entity_id
_entity_poly.type
_entity_poly.pdbx_seq_one_letter_code
_entity_poly.pdbx_strand_id
1 'polypeptide(L)'
;IDKTKKEFEVAGRILHQPKFNTSDGKAVLHTHQLPELAGRGENELRMMTVRSEGQFNTVVYEEEDLYRGQERRDLVLMHPDDIARLGLTNDEPIIVRSSVGEIRGYLARAYPWIRAGNVLMYYPEANELVPRALDPRSRTPAFKAVVVTVSPMPVTNDLVNIAIEEDAAALAIPKPAP
;
A
#
# COMPACT_ATOMS: atom_id res chain seq x y z
N ILE A 1 17.20 -10.35 -29.60
CA ILE A 1 18.09 -9.87 -28.49
C ILE A 1 19.48 -10.36 -28.82
N ASP A 2 20.41 -9.43 -28.95
CA ASP A 2 21.82 -9.73 -29.23
C ASP A 2 22.40 -10.58 -28.08
N LYS A 3 23.20 -11.59 -28.44
CA LYS A 3 23.92 -12.44 -27.48
C LYS A 3 24.88 -11.65 -26.58
N THR A 4 25.28 -10.45 -27.02
CA THR A 4 26.17 -9.56 -26.25
C THR A 4 25.46 -8.77 -25.15
N LYS A 5 24.14 -8.81 -25.04
CA LYS A 5 23.33 -8.01 -24.12
C LYS A 5 23.57 -6.50 -24.20
N LYS A 6 24.04 -6.01 -25.31
CA LYS A 6 24.20 -4.56 -25.56
C LYS A 6 22.85 -3.90 -25.79
N GLU A 7 22.74 -2.67 -25.36
CA GLU A 7 21.61 -1.82 -25.71
C GLU A 7 21.54 -1.64 -27.23
N PHE A 8 20.34 -1.66 -27.76
CA PHE A 8 20.09 -1.42 -29.20
C PHE A 8 18.80 -0.62 -29.39
N GLU A 9 18.76 0.16 -30.41
CA GLU A 9 17.56 0.88 -30.79
C GLU A 9 16.60 -0.02 -31.56
N VAL A 10 15.32 0.06 -31.17
CA VAL A 10 14.23 -0.58 -31.91
C VAL A 10 13.67 0.44 -32.91
N ALA A 11 13.88 0.21 -34.20
CA ALA A 11 13.33 1.06 -35.22
C ALA A 11 11.80 1.11 -35.21
N GLY A 12 11.22 2.24 -35.65
CA GLY A 12 9.77 2.40 -35.79
C GLY A 12 9.02 2.79 -34.49
N ARG A 13 9.70 3.12 -33.42
CA ARG A 13 9.07 3.73 -32.24
C ARG A 13 8.54 5.13 -32.56
N ILE A 14 7.28 5.37 -32.24
CA ILE A 14 6.54 6.59 -32.61
C ILE A 14 7.17 7.88 -32.07
N LEU A 15 7.93 7.81 -30.97
CA LEU A 15 8.50 9.00 -30.31
C LEU A 15 10.00 9.18 -30.48
N HIS A 16 10.67 8.36 -31.31
CA HIS A 16 12.09 8.57 -31.66
C HIS A 16 12.34 9.86 -32.45
N GLN A 17 11.35 10.29 -33.24
CA GLN A 17 11.33 11.57 -33.88
C GLN A 17 10.00 12.25 -33.54
N PRO A 18 9.98 13.57 -33.28
CA PRO A 18 8.75 14.28 -32.96
C PRO A 18 7.85 14.40 -34.21
N LYS A 19 7.31 13.26 -34.65
CA LYS A 19 6.39 13.15 -35.78
C LYS A 19 5.02 12.75 -35.24
N PHE A 20 4.04 13.62 -35.49
CA PHE A 20 2.67 13.43 -35.03
C PHE A 20 1.77 13.09 -36.21
N ASN A 21 0.91 12.08 -36.05
CA ASN A 21 -0.06 11.67 -37.10
C ASN A 21 -1.34 12.54 -37.00
N THR A 22 -1.17 13.84 -37.13
CA THR A 22 -2.22 14.84 -37.20
C THR A 22 -2.22 15.46 -38.60
N SER A 23 -3.30 16.14 -38.98
CA SER A 23 -3.43 16.74 -40.30
C SER A 23 -2.36 17.79 -40.60
N ASP A 24 -1.84 18.47 -39.59
CA ASP A 24 -0.81 19.50 -39.67
C ASP A 24 0.57 19.05 -39.17
N GLY A 25 0.71 17.78 -38.78
CA GLY A 25 1.95 17.18 -38.27
C GLY A 25 2.38 17.68 -36.88
N LYS A 26 1.51 18.40 -36.14
CA LYS A 26 1.81 18.97 -34.84
C LYS A 26 1.14 18.19 -33.74
N ALA A 27 1.74 18.22 -32.54
CA ALA A 27 1.09 17.71 -31.32
C ALA A 27 -0.15 18.54 -31.01
N VAL A 28 -1.24 17.85 -30.61
CA VAL A 28 -2.45 18.50 -30.11
C VAL A 28 -2.39 18.46 -28.59
N LEU A 29 -2.30 19.62 -27.96
CA LEU A 29 -2.36 19.76 -26.51
C LEU A 29 -3.82 19.98 -26.08
N HIS A 30 -4.30 19.12 -25.17
CA HIS A 30 -5.64 19.23 -24.63
C HIS A 30 -5.59 19.81 -23.23
N THR A 31 -6.52 20.69 -22.90
CA THR A 31 -6.76 21.16 -21.54
C THR A 31 -7.93 20.42 -20.93
N HIS A 32 -7.79 20.00 -19.68
CA HIS A 32 -8.84 19.31 -18.95
C HIS A 32 -8.98 19.93 -17.58
N GLN A 33 -10.20 19.97 -17.06
CA GLN A 33 -10.40 20.24 -15.64
C GLN A 33 -9.78 19.13 -14.79
N LEU A 34 -9.09 19.52 -13.74
CA LEU A 34 -8.61 18.54 -12.78
C LEU A 34 -9.80 17.94 -12.04
N PRO A 35 -9.87 16.61 -11.94
CA PRO A 35 -10.93 15.98 -11.16
C PRO A 35 -10.77 16.33 -9.68
N GLU A 36 -11.88 16.38 -8.96
CA GLU A 36 -11.82 16.46 -7.51
C GLU A 36 -11.15 15.22 -6.93
N LEU A 37 -10.27 15.46 -5.97
CA LEU A 37 -9.58 14.37 -5.29
C LEU A 37 -10.50 13.77 -4.22
N ALA A 38 -10.77 12.48 -4.30
CA ALA A 38 -11.41 11.73 -3.22
C ALA A 38 -10.50 11.64 -1.98
N GLY A 39 -11.05 11.25 -0.84
CA GLY A 39 -10.26 11.06 0.40
C GLY A 39 -9.81 12.39 1.02
N ARG A 40 -10.72 13.35 1.12
CA ARG A 40 -10.52 14.65 1.78
C ARG A 40 -11.39 14.86 3.01
N GLY A 41 -12.16 13.84 3.42
CA GLY A 41 -12.89 13.85 4.68
C GLY A 41 -11.92 13.92 5.87
N GLU A 42 -12.43 14.38 7.01
CA GLU A 42 -11.61 14.63 8.22
C GLU A 42 -10.74 13.41 8.61
N ASN A 43 -11.26 12.20 8.47
CA ASN A 43 -10.56 10.95 8.81
C ASN A 43 -10.21 10.10 7.58
N GLU A 44 -10.35 10.67 6.38
CA GLU A 44 -10.05 9.97 5.14
C GLU A 44 -8.61 10.20 4.70
N LEU A 45 -8.05 9.14 4.13
CA LEU A 45 -6.73 9.12 3.50
C LEU A 45 -6.84 8.44 2.14
N ARG A 46 -5.90 8.71 1.27
CA ARG A 46 -5.80 8.04 -0.04
C ARG A 46 -4.70 7.00 0.00
N MET A 47 -5.11 5.75 -0.09
CA MET A 47 -4.19 4.64 -0.17
C MET A 47 -3.68 4.44 -1.60
N MET A 48 -2.39 4.19 -1.70
CA MET A 48 -1.73 3.72 -2.91
C MET A 48 -1.02 2.41 -2.63
N THR A 49 -1.24 1.41 -3.48
CA THR A 49 -0.45 0.18 -3.40
C THR A 49 0.93 0.40 -4.01
N VAL A 50 1.96 -0.18 -3.39
CA VAL A 50 3.34 -0.12 -3.86
C VAL A 50 3.94 -1.52 -3.92
N ARG A 51 4.99 -1.68 -4.70
CA ARG A 51 5.82 -2.89 -4.75
C ARG A 51 7.14 -2.62 -4.04
N SER A 52 7.65 -3.62 -3.36
CA SER A 52 9.03 -3.61 -2.85
C SER A 52 10.04 -3.71 -4.00
N GLU A 53 11.29 -3.49 -3.70
CA GLU A 53 12.38 -3.72 -4.64
C GLU A 53 12.35 -5.16 -5.17
N GLY A 54 12.63 -5.33 -6.47
CA GLY A 54 12.63 -6.65 -7.11
C GLY A 54 11.26 -7.27 -7.36
N GLN A 55 10.19 -6.70 -6.84
CA GLN A 55 8.84 -7.18 -7.07
C GLN A 55 8.29 -6.68 -8.41
N PHE A 56 8.16 -7.56 -9.39
CA PHE A 56 7.58 -7.28 -10.70
C PHE A 56 6.10 -7.68 -10.78
N ASN A 57 5.67 -8.20 -11.92
CA ASN A 57 4.29 -8.69 -12.12
C ASN A 57 4.02 -10.04 -11.45
N THR A 58 5.04 -10.73 -11.00
CA THR A 58 4.95 -11.95 -10.19
C THR A 58 4.77 -11.57 -8.72
N VAL A 59 4.27 -12.52 -7.92
CA VAL A 59 4.09 -12.35 -6.47
C VAL A 59 5.38 -12.72 -5.71
N VAL A 60 6.49 -12.89 -6.41
CA VAL A 60 7.79 -13.17 -5.79
C VAL A 60 8.37 -11.85 -5.28
N TYR A 61 8.53 -11.76 -3.98
CA TYR A 61 9.06 -10.60 -3.28
C TYR A 61 9.77 -11.04 -1.99
N GLU A 62 10.59 -10.17 -1.46
CA GLU A 62 11.20 -10.32 -0.15
C GLU A 62 10.48 -9.46 0.89
N GLU A 63 10.69 -9.73 2.17
CA GLU A 63 10.10 -8.96 3.27
C GLU A 63 10.65 -7.54 3.30
N GLU A 64 11.93 -7.38 2.95
CA GLU A 64 12.60 -6.09 2.94
C GLU A 64 12.26 -5.28 1.68
N ASP A 65 12.16 -3.97 1.87
CA ASP A 65 12.09 -2.97 0.79
C ASP A 65 13.26 -1.99 0.93
N LEU A 66 14.33 -2.23 0.19
CA LEU A 66 15.53 -1.38 0.20
C LEU A 66 15.24 0.03 -0.33
N TYR A 67 14.26 0.19 -1.24
CA TYR A 67 13.90 1.51 -1.77
C TYR A 67 13.34 2.45 -0.71
N ARG A 68 12.62 1.91 0.27
CA ARG A 68 11.98 2.69 1.33
C ARG A 68 12.59 2.44 2.70
N GLY A 69 13.62 1.58 2.79
CA GLY A 69 14.29 1.22 4.04
C GLY A 69 13.36 0.54 5.04
N GLN A 70 12.48 -0.34 4.54
CA GLN A 70 11.54 -1.06 5.39
C GLN A 70 11.95 -2.53 5.52
N GLU A 71 11.92 -3.03 6.73
CA GLU A 71 12.34 -4.39 7.09
C GLU A 71 11.19 -5.40 7.08
N ARG A 72 9.95 -4.93 6.89
CA ARG A 72 8.72 -5.73 6.89
C ARG A 72 7.66 -5.12 6.01
N ARG A 73 6.61 -5.88 5.70
CA ARG A 73 5.58 -5.49 4.73
C ARG A 73 4.22 -5.18 5.34
N ASP A 74 3.96 -5.61 6.55
CA ASP A 74 2.73 -5.34 7.30
C ASP A 74 2.71 -3.92 7.88
N LEU A 75 3.07 -2.96 7.02
CA LEU A 75 3.17 -1.54 7.34
C LEU A 75 2.18 -0.70 6.54
N VAL A 76 1.72 0.36 7.19
CA VAL A 76 1.04 1.48 6.55
C VAL A 76 1.96 2.69 6.67
N LEU A 77 2.63 3.05 5.57
CA LEU A 77 3.53 4.20 5.55
C LEU A 77 2.70 5.47 5.48
N MET A 78 2.84 6.34 6.48
CA MET A 78 2.02 7.52 6.69
C MET A 78 2.90 8.76 6.94
N HIS A 79 2.41 9.92 6.52
CA HIS A 79 3.09 11.16 6.92
C HIS A 79 2.99 11.37 8.45
N PRO A 80 4.06 11.86 9.11
CA PRO A 80 4.02 12.10 10.56
C PRO A 80 2.86 12.99 11.02
N ASP A 81 2.50 14.01 10.22
CA ASP A 81 1.36 14.88 10.53
C ASP A 81 0.02 14.14 10.53
N ASP A 82 -0.14 13.13 9.65
CA ASP A 82 -1.36 12.30 9.64
C ASP A 82 -1.41 11.36 10.84
N ILE A 83 -0.26 10.79 11.24
CA ILE A 83 -0.15 9.98 12.46
C ILE A 83 -0.58 10.82 13.67
N ALA A 84 -0.02 12.03 13.82
CA ALA A 84 -0.36 12.94 14.91
C ALA A 84 -1.84 13.37 14.87
N ARG A 85 -2.36 13.75 13.69
CA ARG A 85 -3.75 14.16 13.48
C ARG A 85 -4.75 13.06 13.86
N LEU A 86 -4.43 11.81 13.57
CA LEU A 86 -5.28 10.67 13.88
C LEU A 86 -5.09 10.13 15.31
N GLY A 87 -4.22 10.79 16.12
CA GLY A 87 -3.93 10.39 17.50
C GLY A 87 -3.20 9.05 17.60
N LEU A 88 -2.46 8.68 16.57
CA LEU A 88 -1.68 7.45 16.50
C LEU A 88 -0.24 7.68 16.97
N THR A 89 0.45 6.60 17.29
CA THR A 89 1.89 6.58 17.53
C THR A 89 2.61 5.77 16.45
N ASN A 90 3.91 6.00 16.30
CA ASN A 90 4.71 5.21 15.35
C ASN A 90 4.76 3.74 15.78
N ASP A 91 4.57 2.85 14.81
CA ASP A 91 4.54 1.39 14.98
C ASP A 91 3.38 0.89 15.86
N GLU A 92 2.35 1.70 16.03
CA GLU A 92 1.12 1.28 16.69
C GLU A 92 0.31 0.36 15.77
N PRO A 93 -0.24 -0.76 16.30
CA PRO A 93 -1.18 -1.59 15.54
C PRO A 93 -2.46 -0.84 15.22
N ILE A 94 -2.86 -0.88 13.96
CA ILE A 94 -4.00 -0.13 13.43
C ILE A 94 -4.96 -1.02 12.66
N ILE A 95 -6.13 -0.46 12.41
CA ILE A 95 -7.14 -1.00 11.51
C ILE A 95 -7.26 -0.04 10.32
N VAL A 96 -7.15 -0.58 9.11
CA VAL A 96 -7.38 0.15 7.86
C VAL A 96 -8.66 -0.35 7.23
N ARG A 97 -9.58 0.56 6.89
CA ARG A 97 -10.86 0.23 6.26
C ARG A 97 -11.02 0.97 4.94
N SER A 98 -11.56 0.27 3.96
CA SER A 98 -12.09 0.85 2.73
C SER A 98 -13.59 0.59 2.62
N SER A 99 -14.20 0.98 1.50
CA SER A 99 -15.60 0.63 1.21
C SER A 99 -15.86 -0.86 1.00
N VAL A 100 -14.82 -1.69 0.85
CA VAL A 100 -14.93 -3.10 0.45
C VAL A 100 -14.21 -4.08 1.36
N GLY A 101 -13.35 -3.62 2.26
CA GLY A 101 -12.57 -4.51 3.11
C GLY A 101 -11.93 -3.81 4.30
N GLU A 102 -11.32 -4.61 5.17
CA GLU A 102 -10.65 -4.18 6.38
C GLU A 102 -9.41 -5.03 6.61
N ILE A 103 -8.29 -4.38 6.94
CA ILE A 103 -7.04 -5.02 7.36
C ILE A 103 -6.74 -4.60 8.80
N ARG A 104 -6.39 -5.56 9.64
CA ARG A 104 -6.10 -5.37 11.08
C ARG A 104 -4.66 -5.75 11.41
N GLY A 105 -4.10 -5.08 12.42
CA GLY A 105 -2.81 -5.42 13.00
C GLY A 105 -1.61 -4.94 12.20
N TYR A 106 -1.82 -4.19 11.12
CA TYR A 106 -0.73 -3.50 10.44
C TYR A 106 -0.23 -2.34 11.29
N LEU A 107 1.05 -1.99 11.15
CA LEU A 107 1.67 -0.94 11.94
C LEU A 107 1.65 0.40 11.22
N ALA A 108 1.25 1.45 11.93
CA ALA A 108 1.36 2.82 11.45
C ALA A 108 2.82 3.26 11.44
N ARG A 109 3.49 3.30 10.29
CA ARG A 109 4.89 3.65 10.18
C ARG A 109 5.06 5.08 9.67
N ALA A 110 5.75 5.91 10.44
CA ALA A 110 6.12 7.27 10.03
C ALA A 110 7.04 7.25 8.82
N TYR A 111 6.60 7.92 7.74
CA TYR A 111 7.33 8.01 6.49
C TYR A 111 7.22 9.42 5.90
N PRO A 112 8.17 10.33 6.19
CA PRO A 112 8.08 11.75 5.86
C PRO A 112 8.14 12.05 4.35
N TRP A 113 8.51 11.08 3.54
CA TRP A 113 8.59 11.22 2.08
C TRP A 113 7.25 11.04 1.36
N ILE A 114 6.20 10.65 2.06
CA ILE A 114 4.84 10.66 1.52
C ILE A 114 4.18 12.01 1.79
N ARG A 115 3.36 12.47 0.87
CA ARG A 115 2.57 13.69 1.09
C ARG A 115 1.44 13.41 2.06
N ALA A 116 1.21 14.30 3.03
CA ALA A 116 0.09 14.20 3.96
C ALA A 116 -1.26 14.00 3.25
N GLY A 117 -2.17 13.26 3.87
CA GLY A 117 -3.43 12.80 3.30
C GLY A 117 -3.31 11.58 2.39
N ASN A 118 -2.12 10.94 2.34
CA ASN A 118 -1.92 9.72 1.58
C ASN A 118 -1.25 8.65 2.45
N VAL A 119 -1.49 7.39 2.11
CA VAL A 119 -0.83 6.24 2.73
C VAL A 119 -0.33 5.27 1.66
N LEU A 120 0.77 4.59 1.93
CA LEU A 120 1.30 3.52 1.09
C LEU A 120 1.16 2.19 1.81
N MET A 121 0.70 1.18 1.09
CA MET A 121 0.65 -0.20 1.56
C MET A 121 1.20 -1.14 0.47
N TYR A 122 1.77 -2.25 0.88
CA TYR A 122 2.37 -3.18 -0.07
C TYR A 122 1.34 -4.00 -0.84
N TYR A 123 1.65 -4.25 -2.10
CA TYR A 123 0.96 -5.21 -2.97
C TYR A 123 1.65 -6.58 -2.82
N PRO A 124 0.94 -7.71 -2.71
CA PRO A 124 -0.50 -7.87 -2.93
C PRO A 124 -1.37 -7.72 -1.67
N GLU A 125 -0.80 -7.54 -0.50
CA GLU A 125 -1.49 -7.56 0.80
C GLU A 125 -2.62 -6.53 0.86
N ALA A 126 -2.38 -5.34 0.32
CA ALA A 126 -3.38 -4.27 0.28
C ALA A 126 -4.56 -4.51 -0.68
N ASN A 127 -4.55 -5.61 -1.47
CA ASN A 127 -5.63 -5.88 -2.44
C ASN A 127 -7.00 -6.10 -1.77
N GLU A 128 -7.03 -6.51 -0.52
CA GLU A 128 -8.26 -6.64 0.26
C GLU A 128 -9.04 -5.34 0.37
N LEU A 129 -8.33 -4.21 0.34
CA LEU A 129 -8.91 -2.86 0.42
C LEU A 129 -9.30 -2.29 -0.94
N VAL A 130 -8.92 -2.93 -2.05
CA VAL A 130 -9.09 -2.39 -3.39
C VAL A 130 -10.46 -2.77 -3.97
N PRO A 131 -11.32 -1.80 -4.33
CA PRO A 131 -12.59 -2.09 -4.98
C PRO A 131 -12.40 -2.87 -6.29
N ARG A 132 -13.26 -3.86 -6.52
CA ARG A 132 -13.25 -4.66 -7.76
C ARG A 132 -13.86 -3.95 -8.97
N ALA A 133 -14.31 -2.71 -8.80
CA ALA A 133 -14.80 -1.90 -9.89
C ALA A 133 -13.69 -1.67 -10.92
N LEU A 134 -13.97 -1.97 -12.17
CA LEU A 134 -13.01 -1.86 -13.27
C LEU A 134 -13.24 -0.58 -14.06
N ASP A 135 -12.16 0.08 -14.41
CA ASP A 135 -12.22 1.12 -15.44
C ASP A 135 -12.75 0.51 -16.74
N PRO A 136 -13.77 1.12 -17.38
CA PRO A 136 -14.43 0.51 -18.55
C PRO A 136 -13.53 0.36 -19.77
N ARG A 137 -12.46 1.15 -19.88
CA ARG A 137 -11.53 1.13 -21.01
C ARG A 137 -10.33 0.23 -20.78
N SER A 138 -9.65 0.41 -19.64
CA SER A 138 -8.45 -0.37 -19.31
C SER A 138 -8.77 -1.73 -18.70
N ARG A 139 -9.99 -1.93 -18.19
CA ARG A 139 -10.43 -3.15 -17.51
C ARG A 139 -9.59 -3.47 -16.26
N THR A 140 -9.00 -2.46 -15.66
CA THR A 140 -8.19 -2.59 -14.44
C THR A 140 -8.85 -1.90 -13.25
N PRO A 141 -8.72 -2.42 -12.03
CA PRO A 141 -9.16 -1.74 -10.83
C PRO A 141 -8.23 -0.57 -10.46
N ALA A 142 -8.76 0.37 -9.68
CA ALA A 142 -8.00 1.53 -9.23
C ALA A 142 -7.18 1.16 -7.98
N PHE A 143 -5.92 0.78 -8.18
CA PHE A 143 -4.96 0.49 -7.09
C PHE A 143 -4.35 1.75 -6.46
N LYS A 144 -4.61 2.89 -7.03
CA LYS A 144 -4.13 4.20 -6.58
C LYS A 144 -5.31 5.07 -6.21
N ALA A 145 -5.16 5.86 -5.16
CA ALA A 145 -6.22 6.73 -4.65
C ALA A 145 -7.48 5.97 -4.13
N VAL A 146 -7.30 4.80 -3.52
CA VAL A 146 -8.36 4.12 -2.77
C VAL A 146 -8.62 4.92 -1.50
N VAL A 147 -9.87 5.31 -1.25
CA VAL A 147 -10.24 6.01 -0.02
C VAL A 147 -10.25 5.02 1.14
N VAL A 148 -9.50 5.33 2.18
CA VAL A 148 -9.42 4.52 3.41
C VAL A 148 -9.54 5.39 4.65
N THR A 149 -9.97 4.78 5.75
CA THR A 149 -9.85 5.34 7.10
C THR A 149 -8.89 4.49 7.91
N VAL A 150 -8.18 5.13 8.83
CA VAL A 150 -7.22 4.48 9.72
C VAL A 150 -7.63 4.79 11.15
N SER A 151 -7.62 3.78 12.01
CA SER A 151 -7.93 3.91 13.43
C SER A 151 -7.03 3.02 14.27
N PRO A 152 -6.74 3.37 15.53
CA PRO A 152 -5.99 2.50 16.41
C PRO A 152 -6.73 1.16 16.56
N MET A 153 -5.97 0.08 16.71
CA MET A 153 -6.53 -1.22 17.02
C MET A 153 -6.89 -1.23 18.52
N PRO A 154 -8.14 -1.52 18.89
CA PRO A 154 -8.49 -1.59 20.32
C PRO A 154 -7.65 -2.67 21.00
N VAL A 155 -7.07 -2.34 22.14
CA VAL A 155 -6.43 -3.33 23.01
C VAL A 155 -7.55 -4.21 23.56
N THR A 156 -7.75 -5.37 22.96
CA THR A 156 -8.66 -6.38 23.50
C THR A 156 -7.93 -7.09 24.63
N ASN A 157 -8.50 -7.06 25.84
CA ASN A 157 -7.99 -7.83 26.98
C ASN A 157 -7.98 -9.35 26.74
N ASP A 158 -8.61 -9.80 25.67
CA ASP A 158 -8.70 -11.22 25.28
C ASP A 158 -7.32 -11.83 24.97
N LEU A 159 -6.39 -11.06 24.37
CA LEU A 159 -5.02 -11.55 24.14
C LEU A 159 -4.21 -11.65 25.43
N VAL A 160 -4.49 -10.78 26.42
CA VAL A 160 -3.85 -10.84 27.74
C VAL A 160 -4.34 -12.08 28.48
N ASN A 161 -5.62 -12.42 28.35
CA ASN A 161 -6.20 -13.60 29.02
C ASN A 161 -5.68 -14.91 28.39
N ILE A 162 -5.50 -14.99 27.08
CA ILE A 162 -4.93 -16.17 26.41
C ILE A 162 -3.47 -16.37 26.83
N ALA A 163 -2.66 -15.32 26.87
CA ALA A 163 -1.26 -15.42 27.32
C ALA A 163 -1.14 -15.83 28.80
N ILE A 164 -2.05 -15.35 29.66
CA ILE A 164 -2.09 -15.74 31.10
C ILE A 164 -2.53 -17.20 31.24
N GLU A 165 -3.47 -17.69 30.44
CA GLU A 165 -3.91 -19.09 30.47
C GLU A 165 -2.83 -20.05 29.94
N GLU A 166 -2.08 -19.67 28.89
CA GLU A 166 -0.96 -20.47 28.40
C GLU A 166 0.20 -20.55 29.41
N ASP A 167 0.56 -19.44 30.05
CA ASP A 167 1.58 -19.42 31.11
C ASP A 167 1.13 -20.19 32.38
N ALA A 168 -0.13 -20.13 32.73
CA ALA A 168 -0.68 -20.89 33.86
C ALA A 168 -0.71 -22.40 33.57
N ALA A 169 -0.98 -22.79 32.31
CA ALA A 169 -0.94 -24.20 31.90
C ALA A 169 0.49 -24.75 31.84
N ALA A 170 1.47 -23.91 31.47
CA ALA A 170 2.90 -24.29 31.45
C ALA A 170 3.51 -24.45 32.85
N LEU A 171 2.96 -23.77 33.88
CA LEU A 171 3.41 -23.85 35.29
C LEU A 171 2.75 -24.97 36.09
N ALA A 172 1.79 -25.69 35.53
CA ALA A 172 1.16 -26.83 36.21
C ALA A 172 2.12 -28.04 36.27
N ILE A 173 2.83 -28.17 37.38
CA ILE A 173 3.67 -29.33 37.69
C ILE A 173 2.77 -30.57 37.83
N PRO A 174 3.00 -31.66 37.06
CA PRO A 174 2.22 -32.88 37.23
C PRO A 174 2.45 -33.45 38.62
N LYS A 175 1.36 -33.72 39.36
CA LYS A 175 1.42 -34.44 40.66
C LYS A 175 2.05 -35.82 40.44
N PRO A 176 2.99 -36.26 41.28
CA PRO A 176 3.52 -37.60 41.22
C PRO A 176 2.39 -38.60 41.43
N ALA A 177 2.41 -39.66 40.63
CA ALA A 177 1.47 -40.78 40.75
C ALA A 177 1.69 -41.54 42.08
N PRO A 178 0.64 -42.17 42.65
CA PRO A 178 0.70 -42.88 43.92
C PRO A 178 1.57 -44.13 43.86
#